data_121f8fd3fd95ee301aad7b183427b7a8
#
_entry.id   121f8fd3fd95ee301aad7b183427b7a8
#
_cell.length_a   1.000
_cell.length_b   1.000
_cell.length_c   1.000
_cell.angle_alpha   90.00
_cell.angle_beta   90.00
_cell.angle_gamma   90.00
#
_symmetry.space_group_name_H-M   'P 1'
#
loop_
_entity.id
_entity.type
_entity.pdbx_description
1 polymer ?
#
loop_
_entity_poly.entity_id
_entity_poly.type
_entity_poly.pdbx_seq_one_letter_code
_entity_poly.pdbx_strand_id
1 'polypeptide(L)'
;MKLITIIIPVYNTEKYLKKCVMSIVNQTYKNLEIILIDDGSTDSSPMICDTLAEKDNRITVIHQANGGLSSARNTGLDNMHGDYVMFVDSDDYTDTNMIEFLLNQIGNADISMCGYTDFDENGNLSTLNTVTVPDGIISTDTFWDYFYTDTRIYYVTVWAKLYKRNLWDNVRFPIGKLHEDEFVVHQIISQCKALAVSKKPYYFYLQRTGSIMNTQFKIKNLDATEGMLDRCQFFFNRKEYHLAEKALSMAMYSIVKGYGILGENYKIKELYKQFRLMYRKLVFKNTSMKFKYKCGIFALNKQIFIKLKK
;
A
#
# COMPACT_ATOMS: atom_id res chain seq x y z
N MET A 1 -10.71 0.73 27.01
CA MET A 1 -10.67 -0.03 25.74
C MET A 1 -10.04 0.89 24.69
N LYS A 2 -9.16 0.40 23.83
CA LYS A 2 -8.51 1.22 22.79
C LYS A 2 -9.54 1.59 21.70
N LEU A 3 -9.57 2.83 21.26
CA LEU A 3 -10.38 3.25 20.11
C LEU A 3 -9.61 2.92 18.82
N ILE A 4 -10.30 2.32 17.84
CA ILE A 4 -9.73 2.01 16.53
C ILE A 4 -10.50 2.76 15.46
N THR A 5 -9.81 3.62 14.70
CA THR A 5 -10.38 4.30 13.54
C THR A 5 -10.22 3.43 12.30
N ILE A 6 -11.33 3.23 11.58
CA ILE A 6 -11.35 2.53 10.28
C ILE A 6 -11.64 3.59 9.21
N ILE A 7 -10.68 3.81 8.32
CA ILE A 7 -10.79 4.76 7.21
C ILE A 7 -11.18 4.00 5.95
N ILE A 8 -12.33 4.36 5.38
CA ILE A 8 -12.88 3.71 4.17
C ILE A 8 -13.07 4.78 3.09
N PRO A 9 -12.13 4.91 2.14
CA PRO A 9 -12.32 5.78 0.98
C PRO A 9 -13.36 5.19 0.04
N VAL A 10 -14.30 6.01 -0.41
CA VAL A 10 -15.45 5.60 -1.25
C VAL A 10 -15.42 6.41 -2.55
N TYR A 11 -15.42 5.71 -3.70
CA TYR A 11 -15.62 6.34 -5.00
C TYR A 11 -16.23 5.35 -6.00
N ASN A 12 -17.51 5.56 -6.35
CA ASN A 12 -18.27 4.75 -7.30
C ASN A 12 -18.20 3.23 -6.99
N THR A 13 -18.55 2.85 -5.75
CA THR A 13 -18.52 1.46 -5.25
C THR A 13 -19.88 0.99 -4.73
N GLU A 14 -20.99 1.55 -5.23
CA GLU A 14 -22.38 1.26 -4.77
C GLU A 14 -22.69 -0.25 -4.63
N LYS A 15 -22.12 -1.09 -5.51
CA LYS A 15 -22.35 -2.54 -5.53
C LYS A 15 -21.70 -3.25 -4.32
N TYR A 16 -20.61 -2.73 -3.79
CA TYR A 16 -19.76 -3.42 -2.80
C TYR A 16 -19.81 -2.75 -1.42
N LEU A 17 -20.01 -1.42 -1.40
CA LEU A 17 -19.90 -0.57 -0.23
C LEU A 17 -20.68 -1.08 0.99
N LYS A 18 -21.94 -1.50 0.80
CA LYS A 18 -22.75 -2.04 1.89
C LYS A 18 -22.12 -3.28 2.53
N LYS A 19 -21.60 -4.22 1.71
CA LYS A 19 -20.93 -5.44 2.20
C LYS A 19 -19.66 -5.08 2.96
N CYS A 20 -18.86 -4.16 2.44
CA CYS A 20 -17.65 -3.65 3.07
C CYS A 20 -17.96 -3.10 4.47
N VAL A 21 -18.80 -2.08 4.54
CA VAL A 21 -19.13 -1.39 5.82
C VAL A 21 -19.76 -2.34 6.83
N MET A 22 -20.68 -3.21 6.39
CA MET A 22 -21.32 -4.19 7.29
C MET A 22 -20.30 -5.21 7.84
N SER A 23 -19.22 -5.55 7.11
CA SER A 23 -18.16 -6.40 7.63
C SER A 23 -17.38 -5.74 8.78
N ILE A 24 -17.31 -4.41 8.80
CA ILE A 24 -16.70 -3.62 9.88
C ILE A 24 -17.69 -3.40 11.05
N VAL A 25 -18.93 -3.04 10.75
CA VAL A 25 -19.98 -2.87 11.77
C VAL A 25 -20.17 -4.12 12.63
N ASN A 26 -20.08 -5.30 11.99
CA ASN A 26 -20.26 -6.60 12.62
C ASN A 26 -18.98 -7.18 13.29
N GLN A 27 -17.88 -6.44 13.34
CA GLN A 27 -16.68 -6.90 14.03
C GLN A 27 -16.95 -7.30 15.48
N THR A 28 -16.27 -8.31 16.00
CA THR A 28 -16.35 -8.73 17.43
C THR A 28 -15.87 -7.61 18.34
N TYR A 29 -14.84 -6.88 17.98
CA TYR A 29 -14.38 -5.68 18.67
C TYR A 29 -15.31 -4.50 18.39
N LYS A 30 -15.82 -3.83 19.44
CA LYS A 30 -16.92 -2.85 19.33
C LYS A 30 -16.50 -1.38 19.44
N ASN A 31 -15.34 -1.09 20.06
CA ASN A 31 -14.89 0.29 20.26
C ASN A 31 -14.22 0.85 18.98
N LEU A 32 -15.07 1.13 17.99
CA LEU A 32 -14.67 1.55 16.64
C LEU A 32 -15.18 2.97 16.34
N GLU A 33 -14.36 3.70 15.60
CA GLU A 33 -14.71 4.90 14.84
C GLU A 33 -14.58 4.55 13.36
N ILE A 34 -15.66 4.68 12.60
CA ILE A 34 -15.70 4.32 11.18
C ILE A 34 -15.88 5.61 10.38
N ILE A 35 -14.92 5.98 9.56
CA ILE A 35 -14.94 7.20 8.74
C ILE A 35 -15.07 6.79 7.28
N LEU A 36 -16.24 7.07 6.68
CA LEU A 36 -16.49 6.91 5.26
C LEU A 36 -16.17 8.23 4.56
N ILE A 37 -15.25 8.22 3.63
CA ILE A 37 -14.88 9.41 2.84
C ILE A 37 -15.40 9.23 1.42
N ASP A 38 -16.55 9.81 1.11
CA ASP A 38 -17.07 9.86 -0.25
C ASP A 38 -16.30 10.92 -1.06
N ASP A 39 -15.45 10.45 -1.96
CA ASP A 39 -14.58 11.26 -2.80
C ASP A 39 -15.29 11.71 -4.09
N GLY A 40 -16.49 12.28 -3.94
CA GLY A 40 -17.28 12.82 -5.04
C GLY A 40 -17.82 11.74 -5.97
N SER A 41 -18.38 10.66 -5.41
CA SER A 41 -19.05 9.60 -6.18
C SER A 41 -20.24 10.14 -6.98
N THR A 42 -20.47 9.53 -8.16
CA THR A 42 -21.56 9.90 -9.09
C THR A 42 -22.63 8.80 -9.20
N ASP A 43 -22.42 7.67 -8.53
CA ASP A 43 -23.37 6.57 -8.38
C ASP A 43 -24.18 6.71 -7.06
N SER A 44 -24.82 5.66 -6.58
CA SER A 44 -25.58 5.65 -5.32
C SER A 44 -24.71 5.59 -4.05
N SER A 45 -23.39 5.58 -4.15
CA SER A 45 -22.49 5.45 -2.99
C SER A 45 -22.72 6.52 -1.91
N PRO A 46 -22.92 7.83 -2.24
CA PRO A 46 -23.15 8.85 -1.22
C PRO A 46 -24.40 8.55 -0.38
N MET A 47 -25.51 8.21 -1.02
CA MET A 47 -26.77 7.86 -0.34
C MET A 47 -26.62 6.61 0.53
N ILE A 48 -25.83 5.62 0.08
CA ILE A 48 -25.54 4.41 0.87
C ILE A 48 -24.74 4.79 2.13
N CYS A 49 -23.73 5.66 2.01
CA CYS A 49 -22.95 6.17 3.15
C CYS A 49 -23.87 6.79 4.21
N ASP A 50 -24.73 7.74 3.81
CA ASP A 50 -25.65 8.44 4.72
C ASP A 50 -26.61 7.47 5.40
N THR A 51 -27.20 6.55 4.63
CA THR A 51 -28.11 5.53 5.16
C THR A 51 -27.42 4.62 6.20
N LEU A 52 -26.14 4.32 6.04
CA LEU A 52 -25.38 3.51 6.99
C LEU A 52 -25.05 4.31 8.26
N ALA A 53 -24.71 5.59 8.13
CA ALA A 53 -24.44 6.46 9.27
C ALA A 53 -25.70 6.72 10.13
N GLU A 54 -26.89 6.83 9.52
CA GLU A 54 -28.15 6.93 10.25
C GLU A 54 -28.45 5.69 11.13
N LYS A 55 -27.90 4.53 10.77
CA LYS A 55 -28.17 3.25 11.46
C LYS A 55 -27.12 2.88 12.52
N ASP A 56 -25.93 3.47 12.46
CA ASP A 56 -24.82 3.16 13.38
C ASP A 56 -24.07 4.44 13.74
N ASN A 57 -24.15 4.87 14.97
CA ASN A 57 -23.56 6.10 15.49
C ASN A 57 -22.03 6.10 15.54
N ARG A 58 -21.38 4.97 15.27
CA ARG A 58 -19.94 4.87 15.11
C ARG A 58 -19.46 5.32 13.73
N ILE A 59 -20.38 5.49 12.76
CA ILE A 59 -20.09 5.89 11.40
C ILE A 59 -20.19 7.40 11.27
N THR A 60 -19.14 8.01 10.75
CA THR A 60 -19.10 9.41 10.29
C THR A 60 -18.87 9.42 8.78
N VAL A 61 -19.64 10.23 8.05
CA VAL A 61 -19.47 10.42 6.59
C VAL A 61 -18.89 11.79 6.33
N ILE A 62 -17.91 11.84 5.42
CA ILE A 62 -17.35 13.10 4.91
C ILE A 62 -17.46 13.05 3.38
N HIS A 63 -18.27 13.96 2.82
CA HIS A 63 -18.35 14.17 1.38
C HIS A 63 -17.35 15.23 0.94
N GLN A 64 -16.56 14.93 -0.08
CA GLN A 64 -15.61 15.88 -0.65
C GLN A 64 -15.67 15.89 -2.18
N ALA A 65 -15.15 16.94 -2.80
CA ALA A 65 -14.91 16.95 -4.24
C ALA A 65 -13.85 15.90 -4.57
N ASN A 66 -13.98 15.20 -5.71
CA ASN A 66 -13.05 14.15 -6.11
C ASN A 66 -11.60 14.64 -6.14
N GLY A 67 -10.79 14.14 -5.23
CA GLY A 67 -9.36 14.40 -5.11
C GLY A 67 -8.50 13.14 -5.30
N GLY A 68 -9.14 11.99 -5.50
CA GLY A 68 -8.52 10.66 -5.65
C GLY A 68 -8.23 9.99 -4.32
N LEU A 69 -7.87 8.69 -4.38
CA LEU A 69 -7.69 7.79 -3.24
C LEU A 69 -6.78 8.37 -2.14
N SER A 70 -5.65 8.98 -2.54
CA SER A 70 -4.74 9.65 -1.61
C SER A 70 -5.41 10.79 -0.82
N SER A 71 -6.24 11.60 -1.49
CA SER A 71 -6.98 12.70 -0.87
C SER A 71 -7.98 12.15 0.14
N ALA A 72 -8.77 11.16 -0.23
CA ALA A 72 -9.75 10.54 0.65
C ALA A 72 -9.10 9.91 1.89
N ARG A 73 -8.00 9.15 1.73
CA ARG A 73 -7.28 8.59 2.87
C ARG A 73 -6.68 9.66 3.78
N ASN A 74 -6.14 10.76 3.21
CA ASN A 74 -5.61 11.88 3.99
C ASN A 74 -6.72 12.59 4.77
N THR A 75 -7.89 12.83 4.17
CA THR A 75 -9.05 13.38 4.88
C THR A 75 -9.45 12.48 6.07
N GLY A 76 -9.43 11.16 5.89
CA GLY A 76 -9.65 10.22 6.98
C GLY A 76 -8.61 10.33 8.09
N LEU A 77 -7.32 10.44 7.74
CA LEU A 77 -6.23 10.64 8.70
C LEU A 77 -6.34 11.95 9.48
N ASP A 78 -6.82 13.02 8.83
CA ASP A 78 -6.96 14.34 9.45
C ASP A 78 -8.15 14.40 10.42
N ASN A 79 -9.11 13.48 10.30
CA ASN A 79 -10.33 13.40 11.13
C ASN A 79 -10.34 12.20 12.08
N MET A 80 -9.28 11.39 12.17
CA MET A 80 -9.21 10.23 13.06
C MET A 80 -8.96 10.62 14.53
N HIS A 81 -9.59 9.89 15.46
CA HIS A 81 -9.42 10.07 16.91
C HIS A 81 -8.88 8.82 17.62
N GLY A 82 -8.86 7.66 16.95
CA GLY A 82 -8.44 6.38 17.51
C GLY A 82 -7.02 6.33 18.04
N ASP A 83 -6.74 5.41 18.96
CA ASP A 83 -5.38 5.03 19.37
C ASP A 83 -4.63 4.28 18.23
N TYR A 84 -5.42 3.62 17.38
CA TYR A 84 -4.98 2.86 16.21
C TYR A 84 -5.80 3.27 15.00
N VAL A 85 -5.23 3.05 13.81
CA VAL A 85 -5.89 3.27 12.53
C VAL A 85 -5.74 2.07 11.60
N MET A 86 -6.79 1.81 10.81
CA MET A 86 -6.82 0.82 9.73
C MET A 86 -7.38 1.46 8.47
N PHE A 87 -6.97 0.94 7.32
CA PHE A 87 -7.55 1.29 6.02
C PHE A 87 -8.26 0.05 5.45
N VAL A 88 -9.45 0.26 4.90
CA VAL A 88 -10.20 -0.78 4.20
C VAL A 88 -10.71 -0.18 2.89
N ASP A 89 -10.43 -0.82 1.77
CA ASP A 89 -10.93 -0.36 0.48
C ASP A 89 -12.42 -0.72 0.34
N SER A 90 -13.23 0.20 -0.19
CA SER A 90 -14.71 0.12 -0.16
C SER A 90 -15.31 -0.98 -1.03
N ASP A 91 -14.52 -1.63 -1.87
CA ASP A 91 -14.91 -2.80 -2.66
C ASP A 91 -14.49 -4.15 -2.03
N ASP A 92 -13.74 -4.12 -0.92
CA ASP A 92 -13.30 -5.30 -0.17
C ASP A 92 -14.22 -5.60 1.02
N TYR A 93 -13.95 -6.69 1.74
CA TYR A 93 -14.60 -6.98 3.04
C TYR A 93 -13.64 -7.73 3.98
N THR A 94 -14.00 -7.83 5.25
CA THR A 94 -13.16 -8.45 6.28
C THR A 94 -13.89 -9.57 7.03
N ASP A 95 -13.13 -10.50 7.59
CA ASP A 95 -13.67 -11.43 8.59
C ASP A 95 -14.07 -10.66 9.85
N THR A 96 -15.13 -11.10 10.53
CA THR A 96 -15.67 -10.43 11.72
C THR A 96 -14.73 -10.45 12.93
N ASN A 97 -13.72 -11.27 12.94
CA ASN A 97 -12.72 -11.38 14.01
C ASN A 97 -11.42 -10.61 13.70
N MET A 98 -11.30 -9.99 12.52
CA MET A 98 -10.05 -9.40 12.04
C MET A 98 -9.49 -8.35 13.02
N ILE A 99 -10.31 -7.41 13.48
CA ILE A 99 -9.85 -6.30 14.32
C ILE A 99 -9.40 -6.82 15.68
N GLU A 100 -10.20 -7.69 16.31
CA GLU A 100 -9.84 -8.30 17.58
C GLU A 100 -8.56 -9.14 17.48
N PHE A 101 -8.41 -9.91 16.39
CA PHE A 101 -7.19 -10.66 16.11
C PHE A 101 -5.97 -9.76 16.01
N LEU A 102 -6.03 -8.69 15.19
CA LEU A 102 -4.92 -7.76 15.00
C LEU A 102 -4.56 -7.02 16.29
N LEU A 103 -5.56 -6.63 17.09
CA LEU A 103 -5.34 -5.96 18.37
C LEU A 103 -4.70 -6.88 19.41
N ASN A 104 -5.10 -8.16 19.46
CA ASN A 104 -4.50 -9.14 20.35
C ASN A 104 -3.07 -9.51 19.93
N GLN A 105 -2.81 -9.54 18.63
CA GLN A 105 -1.50 -9.88 18.08
C GLN A 105 -0.47 -8.77 18.25
N ILE A 106 -0.88 -7.48 18.22
CA ILE A 106 0.04 -6.35 18.14
C ILE A 106 1.02 -6.27 19.34
N GLY A 107 0.58 -6.60 20.55
CA GLY A 107 1.42 -6.56 21.74
C GLY A 107 2.25 -5.25 21.84
N ASN A 108 3.56 -5.38 21.87
CA ASN A 108 4.49 -4.24 21.90
C ASN A 108 4.92 -3.77 20.48
N ALA A 109 4.47 -4.44 19.41
CA ALA A 109 4.77 -4.03 18.04
C ALA A 109 4.07 -2.70 17.69
N ASP A 110 4.50 -2.09 16.59
CA ASP A 110 3.98 -0.81 16.13
C ASP A 110 2.91 -0.98 15.04
N ILE A 111 2.95 -2.11 14.34
CA ILE A 111 2.00 -2.53 13.31
C ILE A 111 1.66 -4.00 13.53
N SER A 112 0.38 -4.37 13.35
CA SER A 112 -0.07 -5.75 13.26
C SER A 112 -0.64 -6.00 11.87
N MET A 113 -0.28 -7.15 11.25
CA MET A 113 -0.63 -7.49 9.87
C MET A 113 -1.25 -8.88 9.83
N CYS A 114 -2.32 -9.05 9.04
CA CYS A 114 -2.90 -10.36 8.75
C CYS A 114 -2.81 -10.68 7.25
N GLY A 115 -3.03 -11.94 6.90
CA GLY A 115 -3.13 -12.40 5.53
C GLY A 115 -4.40 -11.92 4.83
N TYR A 116 -4.45 -12.15 3.52
CA TYR A 116 -5.62 -11.86 2.69
C TYR A 116 -5.91 -13.03 1.74
N THR A 117 -7.14 -13.05 1.23
CA THR A 117 -7.58 -13.98 0.19
C THR A 117 -8.24 -13.19 -0.92
N ASP A 118 -7.91 -13.50 -2.17
CA ASP A 118 -8.61 -12.93 -3.31
C ASP A 118 -9.99 -13.57 -3.48
N PHE A 119 -10.97 -12.78 -3.89
CA PHE A 119 -12.28 -13.29 -4.33
C PHE A 119 -12.72 -12.59 -5.61
N ASP A 120 -13.55 -13.27 -6.42
CA ASP A 120 -14.11 -12.73 -7.64
C ASP A 120 -15.49 -12.08 -7.43
N GLU A 121 -16.04 -11.44 -8.48
CA GLU A 121 -17.36 -10.80 -8.45
C GLU A 121 -18.51 -11.80 -8.19
N ASN A 122 -18.28 -13.10 -8.35
CA ASN A 122 -19.24 -14.18 -8.05
C ASN A 122 -19.11 -14.66 -6.60
N GLY A 123 -18.14 -14.15 -5.84
CA GLY A 123 -17.87 -14.54 -4.46
C GLY A 123 -16.99 -15.78 -4.31
N ASN A 124 -16.43 -16.32 -5.40
CA ASN A 124 -15.53 -17.46 -5.32
C ASN A 124 -14.17 -17.03 -4.74
N LEU A 125 -13.70 -17.73 -3.72
CA LEU A 125 -12.41 -17.51 -3.11
C LEU A 125 -11.29 -18.15 -3.95
N SER A 126 -10.19 -17.43 -4.13
CA SER A 126 -8.99 -18.00 -4.73
C SER A 126 -8.22 -18.84 -3.70
N THR A 127 -7.88 -20.07 -4.07
CA THR A 127 -7.04 -20.95 -3.23
C THR A 127 -5.54 -20.66 -3.34
N LEU A 128 -5.14 -19.74 -4.20
CA LEU A 128 -3.75 -19.58 -4.66
C LEU A 128 -2.87 -18.65 -3.82
N ASN A 129 -3.44 -17.86 -2.90
CA ASN A 129 -2.65 -16.88 -2.15
C ASN A 129 -2.16 -17.42 -0.80
N THR A 130 -1.39 -18.51 -0.82
CA THR A 130 -0.56 -18.87 0.34
C THR A 130 0.67 -17.97 0.37
N VAL A 131 0.50 -16.77 0.90
CA VAL A 131 1.63 -15.86 1.13
C VAL A 131 2.56 -16.50 2.15
N THR A 132 3.78 -16.85 1.74
CA THR A 132 4.80 -17.34 2.67
C THR A 132 5.37 -16.15 3.42
N VAL A 133 4.79 -15.85 4.57
CA VAL A 133 5.28 -14.81 5.49
C VAL A 133 5.60 -15.46 6.84
N PRO A 134 6.54 -14.91 7.62
CA PRO A 134 6.76 -15.38 8.99
C PRO A 134 5.52 -15.10 9.85
N ASP A 135 5.19 -15.99 10.77
CA ASP A 135 4.22 -15.71 11.82
C ASP A 135 4.96 -15.23 13.09
N GLY A 136 4.42 -14.21 13.75
CA GLY A 136 4.93 -13.67 15.01
C GLY A 136 5.54 -12.27 14.87
N ILE A 137 6.40 -11.91 15.82
CA ILE A 137 7.05 -10.59 15.86
C ILE A 137 8.31 -10.62 15.00
N ILE A 138 8.41 -9.65 14.07
CA ILE A 138 9.57 -9.48 13.19
C ILE A 138 10.20 -8.10 13.37
N SER A 139 11.49 -8.00 13.04
CA SER A 139 12.20 -6.73 12.94
C SER A 139 11.88 -5.99 11.64
N THR A 140 12.22 -4.71 11.58
CA THR A 140 12.14 -3.92 10.33
C THR A 140 13.08 -4.44 9.25
N ASP A 141 14.24 -5.00 9.62
CA ASP A 141 15.15 -5.63 8.63
C ASP A 141 14.50 -6.87 7.99
N THR A 142 13.88 -7.73 8.80
CA THR A 142 13.12 -8.88 8.31
C THR A 142 11.96 -8.43 7.42
N PHE A 143 11.24 -7.35 7.78
CA PHE A 143 10.21 -6.77 6.92
C PHE A 143 10.76 -6.42 5.54
N TRP A 144 11.92 -5.71 5.48
CA TRP A 144 12.51 -5.32 4.20
C TRP A 144 13.05 -6.50 3.40
N ASP A 145 13.48 -7.58 4.04
CA ASP A 145 13.89 -8.80 3.32
C ASP A 145 12.70 -9.42 2.57
N TYR A 146 11.55 -9.55 3.21
CA TYR A 146 10.32 -10.06 2.56
C TYR A 146 9.70 -9.05 1.58
N PHE A 147 9.77 -7.75 1.86
CA PHE A 147 9.26 -6.69 0.98
C PHE A 147 9.85 -6.76 -0.43
N TYR A 148 11.10 -7.19 -0.57
CA TYR A 148 11.78 -7.29 -1.87
C TYR A 148 11.67 -8.69 -2.51
N THR A 149 10.66 -9.47 -2.13
CA THR A 149 10.33 -10.80 -2.71
C THR A 149 8.99 -10.78 -3.44
N ASP A 150 8.52 -11.94 -3.89
CA ASP A 150 7.22 -12.11 -4.55
C ASP A 150 6.03 -11.86 -3.59
N THR A 151 6.27 -11.81 -2.28
CA THR A 151 5.25 -11.49 -1.27
C THR A 151 5.02 -9.99 -1.07
N ARG A 152 5.64 -9.16 -1.91
CA ARG A 152 5.66 -7.70 -1.78
C ARG A 152 4.29 -7.04 -1.59
N ILE A 153 3.25 -7.51 -2.28
CA ILE A 153 1.91 -6.92 -2.17
C ILE A 153 1.41 -6.92 -0.72
N TYR A 154 1.66 -8.00 0.02
CA TYR A 154 1.33 -8.10 1.43
C TYR A 154 2.01 -7.02 2.29
N TYR A 155 3.24 -6.63 1.94
CA TYR A 155 4.03 -5.67 2.71
C TYR A 155 3.80 -4.22 2.27
N VAL A 156 3.55 -3.95 0.98
CA VAL A 156 3.43 -2.58 0.46
C VAL A 156 2.06 -1.96 0.71
N THR A 157 0.97 -2.75 0.61
CA THR A 157 -0.40 -2.25 0.77
C THR A 157 -0.67 -1.75 2.18
N VAL A 158 -1.56 -0.77 2.34
CA VAL A 158 -1.94 -0.23 3.66
C VAL A 158 -3.12 -0.95 4.29
N TRP A 159 -3.91 -1.69 3.52
CA TRP A 159 -5.01 -2.51 4.06
C TRP A 159 -4.50 -3.80 4.74
N ALA A 160 -5.37 -4.54 5.42
CA ALA A 160 -5.06 -5.72 6.23
C ALA A 160 -4.05 -5.47 7.37
N LYS A 161 -3.98 -4.24 7.86
CA LYS A 161 -3.01 -3.81 8.90
C LYS A 161 -3.66 -2.90 9.92
N LEU A 162 -3.25 -3.08 11.19
CA LEU A 162 -3.55 -2.20 12.31
C LEU A 162 -2.28 -1.42 12.65
N TYR A 163 -2.35 -0.10 12.58
CA TYR A 163 -1.24 0.81 12.83
C TYR A 163 -1.43 1.56 14.14
N LYS A 164 -0.39 1.76 14.94
CA LYS A 164 -0.41 2.80 15.97
C LYS A 164 -0.63 4.16 15.31
N ARG A 165 -1.52 5.00 15.87
CA ARG A 165 -1.88 6.31 15.31
C ARG A 165 -0.68 7.20 15.03
N ASN A 166 0.26 7.27 15.97
CA ASN A 166 1.41 8.17 15.88
C ASN A 166 2.33 7.92 14.67
N LEU A 167 2.25 6.76 14.04
CA LEU A 167 2.99 6.49 12.79
C LEU A 167 2.54 7.39 11.63
N TRP A 168 1.33 7.94 11.71
CA TRP A 168 0.71 8.78 10.68
C TRP A 168 0.75 10.28 10.99
N ASP A 169 1.31 10.73 12.13
CA ASP A 169 1.31 12.14 12.53
C ASP A 169 1.93 13.05 11.45
N ASN A 170 3.02 12.61 10.82
CA ASN A 170 3.76 13.36 9.81
C ASN A 170 3.81 12.66 8.44
N VAL A 171 2.98 11.64 8.21
CA VAL A 171 2.94 10.90 6.95
C VAL A 171 1.60 11.11 6.27
N ARG A 172 1.63 11.47 4.99
CA ARG A 172 0.43 11.63 4.15
C ARG A 172 0.68 10.99 2.79
N PHE A 173 -0.40 10.47 2.21
CA PHE A 173 -0.37 9.94 0.85
C PHE A 173 -0.17 11.06 -0.18
N PRO A 174 0.65 10.88 -1.22
CA PRO A 174 0.86 11.90 -2.25
C PRO A 174 -0.38 12.02 -3.14
N ILE A 175 -0.98 13.22 -3.16
CA ILE A 175 -2.19 13.50 -3.96
C ILE A 175 -1.87 13.35 -5.45
N GLY A 176 -2.80 12.75 -6.20
CA GLY A 176 -2.72 12.58 -7.64
C GLY A 176 -1.79 11.47 -8.13
N LYS A 177 -1.18 10.67 -7.24
CA LYS A 177 -0.36 9.50 -7.59
C LYS A 177 -1.17 8.21 -7.58
N LEU A 178 -0.86 7.28 -8.52
CA LEU A 178 -1.23 5.88 -8.41
C LEU A 178 -0.17 5.12 -7.61
N HIS A 179 -0.57 4.01 -6.98
CA HIS A 179 0.32 3.21 -6.11
C HIS A 179 0.92 4.07 -4.99
N GLU A 180 0.09 4.85 -4.35
CA GLU A 180 0.42 5.79 -3.29
C GLU A 180 1.08 5.11 -2.09
N ASP A 181 0.80 3.83 -1.87
CA ASP A 181 1.42 2.99 -0.83
C ASP A 181 2.95 2.92 -0.95
N GLU A 182 3.48 2.98 -2.19
CA GLU A 182 4.91 3.00 -2.46
C GLU A 182 5.63 4.19 -1.84
N PHE A 183 4.91 5.30 -1.66
CA PHE A 183 5.49 6.54 -1.15
C PHE A 183 5.46 6.63 0.38
N VAL A 184 4.58 5.88 1.05
CA VAL A 184 4.40 5.97 2.50
C VAL A 184 5.06 4.81 3.26
N VAL A 185 5.19 3.63 2.66
CA VAL A 185 5.64 2.43 3.37
C VAL A 185 7.01 2.61 4.05
N HIS A 186 7.97 3.24 3.39
CA HIS A 186 9.30 3.43 3.96
C HIS A 186 9.31 4.47 5.09
N GLN A 187 8.45 5.49 5.00
CA GLN A 187 8.29 6.50 6.04
C GLN A 187 7.66 5.88 7.30
N ILE A 188 6.66 5.02 7.14
CA ILE A 188 5.98 4.33 8.24
C ILE A 188 6.93 3.31 8.89
N ILE A 189 7.51 2.40 8.11
CA ILE A 189 8.36 1.32 8.64
C ILE A 189 9.61 1.85 9.34
N SER A 190 10.16 2.97 8.88
CA SER A 190 11.33 3.59 9.52
C SER A 190 11.07 4.13 10.94
N GLN A 191 9.82 4.28 11.34
CA GLN A 191 9.41 4.70 12.68
C GLN A 191 9.14 3.49 13.59
N CYS A 192 9.04 2.27 13.03
CA CYS A 192 8.71 1.07 13.76
C CYS A 192 9.95 0.46 14.43
N LYS A 193 9.72 -0.20 15.58
CA LYS A 193 10.69 -1.07 16.25
C LYS A 193 10.47 -2.53 15.88
N ALA A 194 9.21 -2.94 15.77
CA ALA A 194 8.82 -4.31 15.46
C ALA A 194 7.43 -4.34 14.82
N LEU A 195 7.16 -5.41 14.07
CA LEU A 195 5.88 -5.70 13.45
C LEU A 195 5.38 -7.07 13.90
N ALA A 196 4.08 -7.19 14.17
CA ALA A 196 3.40 -8.46 14.39
C ALA A 196 2.80 -8.93 13.07
N VAL A 197 3.17 -10.10 12.60
CA VAL A 197 2.81 -10.61 11.27
C VAL A 197 2.11 -11.96 11.39
N SER A 198 1.04 -12.15 10.64
CA SER A 198 0.38 -13.46 10.50
C SER A 198 -0.09 -13.71 9.08
N LYS A 199 -0.02 -14.97 8.65
CA LYS A 199 -0.54 -15.43 7.36
C LYS A 199 -2.05 -15.69 7.36
N LYS A 200 -2.73 -15.66 8.52
CA LYS A 200 -4.18 -15.93 8.61
C LYS A 200 -4.97 -14.96 7.77
N PRO A 201 -5.81 -15.42 6.81
CA PRO A 201 -6.49 -14.57 5.86
C PRO A 201 -7.78 -14.00 6.45
N TYR A 202 -7.69 -12.82 7.04
CA TYR A 202 -8.85 -12.10 7.58
C TYR A 202 -9.33 -10.96 6.69
N TYR A 203 -8.61 -10.65 5.60
CA TYR A 203 -8.98 -9.64 4.63
C TYR A 203 -9.34 -10.31 3.29
N PHE A 204 -10.44 -9.90 2.66
CA PHE A 204 -10.91 -10.43 1.39
C PHE A 204 -10.82 -9.34 0.32
N TYR A 205 -9.88 -9.54 -0.60
CA TYR A 205 -9.52 -8.59 -1.65
C TYR A 205 -10.27 -8.91 -2.95
N LEU A 206 -11.06 -7.96 -3.46
CA LEU A 206 -11.87 -8.15 -4.67
C LEU A 206 -11.03 -8.09 -5.95
N GLN A 207 -11.06 -9.16 -6.72
CA GLN A 207 -10.55 -9.19 -8.07
C GLN A 207 -11.70 -8.92 -9.06
N ARG A 208 -11.82 -7.67 -9.54
CA ARG A 208 -12.85 -7.25 -10.49
C ARG A 208 -12.28 -6.72 -11.79
N THR A 209 -13.06 -6.85 -12.86
CA THR A 209 -12.80 -6.19 -14.13
C THR A 209 -12.85 -4.66 -13.93
N GLY A 210 -11.82 -3.94 -14.42
CA GLY A 210 -11.77 -2.48 -14.29
C GLY A 210 -11.11 -1.97 -13.00
N SER A 211 -10.63 -2.86 -12.11
CA SER A 211 -9.77 -2.41 -10.99
C SER A 211 -8.47 -1.81 -11.53
N ILE A 212 -7.84 -0.93 -10.75
CA ILE A 212 -6.55 -0.29 -11.12
C ILE A 212 -5.50 -1.33 -11.48
N MET A 213 -5.51 -2.49 -10.80
CA MET A 213 -4.55 -3.58 -11.02
C MET A 213 -4.82 -4.38 -12.30
N ASN A 214 -6.09 -4.47 -12.73
CA ASN A 214 -6.53 -5.27 -13.88
C ASN A 214 -6.70 -4.44 -15.17
N THR A 215 -6.37 -3.14 -15.16
CA THR A 215 -6.39 -2.30 -16.36
C THR A 215 -5.08 -2.38 -17.13
N GLN A 216 -5.15 -2.07 -18.44
CA GLN A 216 -3.96 -1.96 -19.27
C GLN A 216 -2.93 -0.98 -18.65
N PHE A 217 -1.67 -1.38 -18.64
CA PHE A 217 -0.58 -0.57 -18.09
C PHE A 217 -0.44 0.77 -18.85
N LYS A 218 -0.55 1.89 -18.11
CA LYS A 218 -0.51 3.26 -18.62
C LYS A 218 0.69 4.01 -18.04
N ILE A 219 0.99 5.19 -18.59
CA ILE A 219 2.08 6.07 -18.10
C ILE A 219 1.93 6.36 -16.59
N LYS A 220 0.71 6.52 -16.10
CA LYS A 220 0.44 6.81 -14.68
C LYS A 220 0.84 5.64 -13.74
N ASN A 221 0.87 4.40 -14.23
CA ASN A 221 1.38 3.27 -13.43
C ASN A 221 2.88 3.38 -13.12
N LEU A 222 3.61 4.24 -13.84
CA LEU A 222 5.01 4.55 -13.54
C LEU A 222 5.18 5.41 -12.27
N ASP A 223 4.11 5.89 -11.66
CA ASP A 223 4.16 6.58 -10.37
C ASP A 223 4.74 5.63 -9.28
N ALA A 224 4.46 4.33 -9.36
CA ALA A 224 5.13 3.34 -8.51
C ALA A 224 6.67 3.41 -8.59
N THR A 225 7.20 3.67 -9.78
CA THR A 225 8.66 3.82 -9.97
C THR A 225 9.18 5.09 -9.29
N GLU A 226 8.40 6.17 -9.30
CA GLU A 226 8.75 7.37 -8.54
C GLU A 226 8.81 7.07 -7.04
N GLY A 227 7.82 6.35 -6.48
CA GLY A 227 7.83 5.92 -5.08
C GLY A 227 9.04 5.04 -4.73
N MET A 228 9.48 4.17 -5.65
CA MET A 228 10.71 3.37 -5.47
C MET A 228 11.97 4.25 -5.47
N LEU A 229 12.03 5.28 -6.33
CA LEU A 229 13.16 6.22 -6.38
C LEU A 229 13.17 7.14 -5.14
N ASP A 230 12.01 7.58 -4.68
CA ASP A 230 11.84 8.32 -3.44
C ASP A 230 12.35 7.51 -2.24
N ARG A 231 11.94 6.26 -2.14
CA ARG A 231 12.45 5.31 -1.13
C ARG A 231 13.96 5.11 -1.21
N CYS A 232 14.51 5.03 -2.42
CA CYS A 232 15.96 4.95 -2.61
C CYS A 232 16.67 6.18 -2.05
N GLN A 233 16.16 7.39 -2.35
CA GLN A 233 16.72 8.63 -1.82
C GLN A 233 16.57 8.72 -0.30
N PHE A 234 15.44 8.28 0.25
CA PHE A 234 15.18 8.22 1.69
C PHE A 234 16.24 7.36 2.41
N PHE A 235 16.45 6.13 1.95
CA PHE A 235 17.46 5.24 2.55
C PHE A 235 18.89 5.75 2.34
N PHE A 236 19.17 6.36 1.19
CA PHE A 236 20.48 6.99 0.95
C PHE A 236 20.79 8.09 1.98
N ASN A 237 19.83 8.96 2.28
CA ASN A 237 19.98 10.04 3.25
C ASN A 237 20.23 9.52 4.67
N ARG A 238 19.65 8.35 5.00
CA ARG A 238 19.83 7.66 6.28
C ARG A 238 21.09 6.79 6.33
N LYS A 239 21.87 6.73 5.24
CA LYS A 239 23.07 5.88 5.07
C LYS A 239 22.76 4.37 5.10
N GLU A 240 21.51 3.97 4.90
CA GLU A 240 21.04 2.60 4.79
C GLU A 240 21.24 2.08 3.35
N TYR A 241 22.51 2.00 2.92
CA TYR A 241 22.86 1.81 1.50
C TYR A 241 22.42 0.47 0.94
N HIS A 242 22.33 -0.58 1.76
CA HIS A 242 21.82 -1.89 1.36
C HIS A 242 20.33 -1.86 0.99
N LEU A 243 19.49 -1.04 1.69
CA LEU A 243 18.09 -0.82 1.35
C LEU A 243 17.95 0.11 0.14
N ALA A 244 18.81 1.14 0.05
CA ALA A 244 18.83 2.04 -1.10
C ALA A 244 19.17 1.29 -2.40
N GLU A 245 20.12 0.34 -2.40
CA GLU A 245 20.44 -0.49 -3.58
C GLU A 245 19.28 -1.41 -3.98
N LYS A 246 18.57 -2.02 -3.00
CA LYS A 246 17.37 -2.83 -3.27
C LYS A 246 16.27 -1.98 -3.92
N ALA A 247 15.99 -0.78 -3.38
CA ALA A 247 15.00 0.13 -3.93
C ALA A 247 15.36 0.60 -5.35
N LEU A 248 16.62 0.97 -5.59
CA LEU A 248 17.08 1.39 -6.92
C LEU A 248 17.05 0.24 -7.93
N SER A 249 17.39 -0.98 -7.50
CA SER A 249 17.30 -2.17 -8.36
C SER A 249 15.84 -2.44 -8.77
N MET A 250 14.88 -2.28 -7.85
CA MET A 250 13.46 -2.43 -8.14
C MET A 250 12.97 -1.36 -9.12
N ALA A 251 13.36 -0.10 -8.93
CA ALA A 251 13.07 0.99 -9.85
C ALA A 251 13.62 0.71 -11.27
N MET A 252 14.83 0.15 -11.38
CA MET A 252 15.40 -0.28 -12.67
C MET A 252 14.48 -1.27 -13.38
N TYR A 253 14.02 -2.33 -12.70
CA TYR A 253 13.13 -3.32 -13.31
C TYR A 253 11.79 -2.73 -13.70
N SER A 254 11.25 -1.81 -12.91
CA SER A 254 10.02 -1.09 -13.21
C SER A 254 10.17 -0.21 -14.46
N ILE A 255 11.29 0.52 -14.61
CA ILE A 255 11.60 1.30 -15.82
C ILE A 255 11.72 0.37 -17.05
N VAL A 256 12.39 -0.77 -16.92
CA VAL A 256 12.54 -1.75 -18.02
C VAL A 256 11.17 -2.30 -18.45
N LYS A 257 10.31 -2.67 -17.49
CA LYS A 257 8.93 -3.13 -17.76
C LYS A 257 8.12 -2.03 -18.47
N GLY A 258 8.15 -0.81 -17.92
CA GLY A 258 7.44 0.34 -18.50
C GLY A 258 7.92 0.66 -19.93
N TYR A 259 9.23 0.64 -20.17
CA TYR A 259 9.79 0.82 -21.51
C TYR A 259 9.34 -0.29 -22.48
N GLY A 260 9.31 -1.54 -22.02
CA GLY A 260 8.88 -2.68 -22.85
C GLY A 260 7.42 -2.58 -23.30
N ILE A 261 6.55 -1.99 -22.47
CA ILE A 261 5.11 -1.88 -22.76
C ILE A 261 4.77 -0.56 -23.48
N LEU A 262 5.33 0.56 -23.03
CA LEU A 262 4.96 1.90 -23.48
C LEU A 262 5.94 2.51 -24.48
N GLY A 263 7.05 1.85 -24.74
CA GLY A 263 8.15 2.42 -25.52
C GLY A 263 8.83 3.61 -24.83
N GLU A 264 9.63 4.34 -25.59
CA GLU A 264 10.28 5.54 -25.12
C GLU A 264 9.27 6.69 -25.02
N ASN A 265 9.14 7.29 -23.84
CA ASN A 265 8.27 8.44 -23.58
C ASN A 265 8.93 9.40 -22.57
N TYR A 266 8.31 10.58 -22.34
CA TYR A 266 8.86 11.59 -21.45
C TYR A 266 9.06 11.10 -20.02
N LYS A 267 8.11 10.30 -19.49
CA LYS A 267 8.15 9.77 -18.11
C LYS A 267 9.30 8.76 -17.94
N ILE A 268 9.47 7.86 -18.90
CA ILE A 268 10.59 6.91 -18.91
C ILE A 268 11.95 7.63 -18.96
N LYS A 269 12.05 8.70 -19.76
CA LYS A 269 13.30 9.49 -19.84
C LYS A 269 13.61 10.16 -18.50
N GLU A 270 12.59 10.75 -17.87
CA GLU A 270 12.74 11.39 -16.56
C GLU A 270 13.15 10.40 -15.47
N LEU A 271 12.44 9.29 -15.34
CA LEU A 271 12.74 8.22 -14.36
C LEU A 271 14.15 7.64 -14.59
N TYR A 272 14.54 7.44 -15.84
CA TYR A 272 15.89 6.98 -16.16
C TYR A 272 16.96 8.00 -15.77
N LYS A 273 16.70 9.31 -15.96
CA LYS A 273 17.59 10.38 -15.50
C LYS A 273 17.76 10.35 -13.98
N GLN A 274 16.65 10.24 -13.23
CA GLN A 274 16.66 10.15 -11.77
C GLN A 274 17.39 8.88 -11.30
N PHE A 275 17.14 7.74 -11.94
CA PHE A 275 17.85 6.49 -11.67
C PHE A 275 19.38 6.67 -11.81
N ARG A 276 19.83 7.28 -12.90
CA ARG A 276 21.27 7.53 -13.13
C ARG A 276 21.90 8.40 -12.06
N LEU A 277 21.19 9.43 -11.62
CA LEU A 277 21.66 10.31 -10.54
C LEU A 277 21.83 9.52 -9.23
N MET A 278 20.85 8.69 -8.87
CA MET A 278 20.92 7.86 -7.67
C MET A 278 22.01 6.78 -7.77
N TYR A 279 22.15 6.13 -8.93
CA TYR A 279 23.22 5.16 -9.16
C TYR A 279 24.60 5.79 -8.94
N ARG A 280 24.87 7.00 -9.50
CA ARG A 280 26.15 7.71 -9.33
C ARG A 280 26.45 8.01 -7.86
N LYS A 281 25.44 8.30 -7.04
CA LYS A 281 25.61 8.50 -5.59
C LYS A 281 25.93 7.19 -4.85
N LEU A 282 25.30 6.08 -5.26
CA LEU A 282 25.37 4.79 -4.57
C LEU A 282 26.58 3.94 -4.98
N VAL A 283 27.07 4.05 -6.21
CA VAL A 283 28.14 3.17 -6.74
C VAL A 283 29.43 3.24 -5.92
N PHE A 284 29.71 4.39 -5.29
CA PHE A 284 30.87 4.63 -4.42
C PHE A 284 30.61 4.31 -2.95
N LYS A 285 29.42 3.82 -2.61
CA LYS A 285 29.07 3.43 -1.24
C LYS A 285 29.27 1.93 -1.03
N ASN A 286 29.10 1.49 0.21
CA ASN A 286 29.13 0.06 0.54
C ASN A 286 27.87 -0.64 0.02
N THR A 287 27.88 -0.96 -1.26
CA THR A 287 26.81 -1.65 -1.99
C THR A 287 27.37 -2.93 -2.63
N SER A 288 26.48 -3.89 -2.96
CA SER A 288 26.89 -5.18 -3.49
C SER A 288 27.51 -5.08 -4.89
N MET A 289 28.47 -5.96 -5.21
CA MET A 289 29.06 -6.04 -6.56
C MET A 289 28.01 -6.37 -7.63
N LYS A 290 27.01 -7.20 -7.28
CA LYS A 290 25.88 -7.53 -8.14
C LYS A 290 25.07 -6.28 -8.52
N PHE A 291 24.81 -5.40 -7.56
CA PHE A 291 24.16 -4.11 -7.80
C PHE A 291 25.01 -3.23 -8.71
N LYS A 292 26.29 -3.03 -8.36
CA LYS A 292 27.21 -2.19 -9.15
C LYS A 292 27.26 -2.60 -10.60
N TYR A 293 27.37 -3.91 -10.86
CA TYR A 293 27.42 -4.44 -12.23
C TYR A 293 26.09 -4.26 -12.97
N LYS A 294 24.96 -4.78 -12.41
CA LYS A 294 23.67 -4.76 -13.10
C LYS A 294 23.14 -3.34 -13.31
N CYS A 295 23.11 -2.54 -12.26
CA CYS A 295 22.66 -1.16 -12.35
C CYS A 295 23.64 -0.28 -13.13
N GLY A 296 24.93 -0.62 -13.15
CA GLY A 296 25.96 0.06 -13.95
C GLY A 296 25.72 -0.09 -15.44
N ILE A 297 25.51 -1.31 -15.93
CA ILE A 297 25.18 -1.55 -17.34
C ILE A 297 23.92 -0.76 -17.73
N PHE A 298 22.87 -0.82 -16.91
CA PHE A 298 21.64 -0.07 -17.16
C PHE A 298 21.86 1.44 -17.14
N ALA A 299 22.64 1.95 -16.18
CA ALA A 299 22.95 3.38 -16.09
C ALA A 299 23.75 3.92 -17.26
N LEU A 300 24.64 3.09 -17.84
CA LEU A 300 25.42 3.43 -19.04
C LEU A 300 24.55 3.42 -20.29
N ASN A 301 23.80 2.35 -20.50
CA ASN A 301 22.90 2.24 -21.65
C ASN A 301 21.74 1.29 -21.39
N LYS A 302 20.54 1.86 -21.20
CA LYS A 302 19.31 1.07 -20.94
C LYS A 302 18.95 0.11 -22.08
N GLN A 303 19.24 0.47 -23.34
CA GLN A 303 18.90 -0.38 -24.50
C GLN A 303 19.78 -1.63 -24.55
N ILE A 304 21.07 -1.50 -24.24
CA ILE A 304 21.99 -2.65 -24.12
C ILE A 304 21.51 -3.58 -23.02
N PHE A 305 21.16 -3.03 -21.84
CA PHE A 305 20.66 -3.84 -20.73
C PHE A 305 19.38 -4.62 -21.09
N ILE A 306 18.43 -3.97 -21.79
CA ILE A 306 17.18 -4.59 -22.25
C ILE A 306 17.43 -5.72 -23.25
N LYS A 307 18.38 -5.52 -24.18
CA LYS A 307 18.78 -6.57 -25.17
C LYS A 307 19.44 -7.78 -24.50
N LEU A 308 20.23 -7.58 -23.44
CA LEU A 308 20.89 -8.67 -22.71
C LEU A 308 19.92 -9.50 -21.85
N LYS A 309 18.69 -9.01 -21.62
CA LYS A 309 17.66 -9.71 -20.86
C LYS A 309 16.64 -10.47 -21.71
N LYS A 310 16.63 -10.26 -23.02
CA LYS A 310 15.88 -11.06 -23.98
C LYS A 310 16.67 -12.30 -24.36
#